data_26c253515638dee3109634d0e5474fc9
#
_entry.id   26c253515638dee3109634d0e5474fc9
#
_cell.length_a   1.000
_cell.length_b   1.000
_cell.length_c   1.000
_cell.angle_alpha   90.00
_cell.angle_beta   90.00
_cell.angle_gamma   90.00
#
_symmetry.space_group_name_H-M   'P 1'
#
loop_
_entity.id
_entity.type
_entity.pdbx_description
1 polymer ?
#
loop_
_entity_poly.entity_id
_entity_poly.type
_entity_poly.pdbx_seq_one_letter_code
_entity_poly.pdbx_strand_id
1 'polypeptide(L)'
;HYEAIYLTNFLHENQFRFKNISQERIDFWLAQADFVKALMYFRLAQDWGEAVVAPSTEDASQQAKSPINTILTEAIQAAEAALILPTFDKLTNAQGNNINSRQYASLGTVHTLLANIYAWMGGLYDKEEYWKKAEASASLVIEGKVGFYDLVSMKDLVEKTFGKSRDLTEVIFSIEKNEQDDNWYATSSLEMYYPGFALINYPYSETDPRKVDKDDIPRILLDSVYALYPDKTDLRRKEYWWNLGQAITIEGASAPYTPNHAFINKWRDKVYSVNPEITEGSKSKLIAMEGNCIYWRLADLILLRAECRAHLGMPEAASDLNRIRERAGLDTYRGFTDKKNLLREIFRERERELFGEGHRYYDIVRNKYFRDILIGNYKTLTDDEVKKGALYLPVSSDAFLNNPLMTQNIYWLWHQN
;
A
#
# COMPACT_ATOMS: atom_id res chain seq x y z
N HIS A 1 5.18 11.29 9.37
CA HIS A 1 4.20 10.68 10.28
C HIS A 1 3.90 11.60 11.46
N TYR A 2 4.91 12.08 12.18
CA TYR A 2 4.72 12.89 13.40
C TYR A 2 4.03 14.23 13.15
N GLU A 3 4.23 14.87 12.02
CA GLU A 3 3.51 16.10 11.66
C GLU A 3 1.99 15.87 11.62
N ALA A 4 1.54 14.78 11.00
CA ALA A 4 0.12 14.44 10.95
C ALA A 4 -0.45 14.09 12.35
N ILE A 5 0.34 13.39 13.18
CA ILE A 5 -0.05 13.10 14.57
C ILE A 5 -0.16 14.41 15.38
N TYR A 6 0.82 15.29 15.23
CA TYR A 6 0.81 16.61 15.87
C TYR A 6 -0.44 17.42 15.46
N LEU A 7 -0.73 17.49 14.17
CA LEU A 7 -1.91 18.22 13.67
C LEU A 7 -3.22 17.63 14.21
N THR A 8 -3.30 16.31 14.35
CA THR A 8 -4.46 15.67 14.98
C THR A 8 -4.60 16.06 16.46
N ASN A 9 -3.50 15.97 17.23
CA ASN A 9 -3.52 16.39 18.64
C ASN A 9 -3.89 17.87 18.74
N PHE A 10 -3.32 18.72 17.89
CA PHE A 10 -3.61 20.15 17.85
C PHE A 10 -5.09 20.43 17.56
N LEU A 11 -5.70 19.68 16.65
CA LEU A 11 -7.13 19.82 16.33
C LEU A 11 -7.99 19.47 17.55
N HIS A 12 -7.72 18.34 18.22
CA HIS A 12 -8.43 17.93 19.43
C HIS A 12 -8.29 18.93 20.57
N GLU A 13 -7.08 19.43 20.84
CA GLU A 13 -6.81 20.37 21.92
C GLU A 13 -7.46 21.73 21.68
N ASN A 14 -7.67 22.12 20.42
CA ASN A 14 -8.22 23.41 20.04
C ASN A 14 -9.67 23.37 19.56
N GLN A 15 -10.38 22.24 19.65
CA GLN A 15 -11.77 22.12 19.20
C GLN A 15 -12.74 23.14 19.83
N PHE A 16 -12.45 23.60 21.05
CA PHE A 16 -13.22 24.64 21.74
C PHE A 16 -13.26 26.00 20.99
N ARG A 17 -12.37 26.19 20.03
CA ARG A 17 -12.30 27.39 19.17
C ARG A 17 -13.30 27.36 18.02
N PHE A 18 -13.88 26.20 17.70
CA PHE A 18 -14.88 26.07 16.65
C PHE A 18 -16.22 26.68 17.12
N LYS A 19 -16.45 27.93 16.73
CA LYS A 19 -17.69 28.65 17.03
C LYS A 19 -18.59 28.64 15.81
N ASN A 20 -19.92 28.49 16.04
CA ASN A 20 -20.93 28.46 14.99
C ASN A 20 -20.80 27.25 14.02
N ILE A 21 -20.22 26.16 14.48
CA ILE A 21 -20.12 24.89 13.79
C ILE A 21 -20.97 23.87 14.55
N SER A 22 -21.72 23.02 13.87
CA SER A 22 -22.47 21.95 14.52
C SER A 22 -21.54 20.93 15.15
N GLN A 23 -21.93 20.33 16.26
CA GLN A 23 -21.14 19.29 16.92
C GLN A 23 -20.88 18.10 16.00
N GLU A 24 -21.88 17.70 15.22
CA GLU A 24 -21.76 16.63 14.23
C GLU A 24 -20.62 16.91 13.22
N ARG A 25 -20.47 18.17 12.80
CA ARG A 25 -19.38 18.54 11.87
C ARG A 25 -18.01 18.55 12.56
N ILE A 26 -17.96 18.98 13.81
CA ILE A 26 -16.74 18.92 14.62
C ILE A 26 -16.33 17.45 14.81
N ASP A 27 -17.26 16.60 15.22
CA ASP A 27 -17.03 15.16 15.43
C ASP A 27 -16.54 14.48 14.14
N PHE A 28 -17.11 14.86 12.98
CA PHE A 28 -16.66 14.38 11.69
C PHE A 28 -15.19 14.77 11.41
N TRP A 29 -14.78 16.00 11.67
CA TRP A 29 -13.40 16.44 11.45
C TRP A 29 -12.42 15.77 12.41
N LEU A 30 -12.80 15.63 13.68
CA LEU A 30 -12.00 14.92 14.67
C LEU A 30 -11.82 13.46 14.28
N ALA A 31 -12.89 12.78 13.84
CA ALA A 31 -12.82 11.39 13.42
C ALA A 31 -11.97 11.19 12.15
N GLN A 32 -11.99 12.14 11.19
CA GLN A 32 -11.06 12.12 10.05
C GLN A 32 -9.60 12.22 10.54
N ALA A 33 -9.33 13.12 11.48
CA ALA A 33 -7.99 13.30 12.04
C ALA A 33 -7.55 12.07 12.85
N ASP A 34 -8.46 11.46 13.62
CA ASP A 34 -8.19 10.22 14.37
C ASP A 34 -7.86 9.04 13.44
N PHE A 35 -8.55 8.91 12.31
CA PHE A 35 -8.17 7.93 11.29
C PHE A 35 -6.75 8.15 10.80
N VAL A 36 -6.36 9.39 10.50
CA VAL A 36 -4.99 9.71 10.04
C VAL A 36 -3.98 9.40 11.15
N LYS A 37 -4.26 9.77 12.40
CA LYS A 37 -3.41 9.45 13.56
C LYS A 37 -3.22 7.94 13.71
N ALA A 38 -4.30 7.18 13.61
CA ALA A 38 -4.26 5.72 13.67
C ALA A 38 -3.38 5.12 12.57
N LEU A 39 -3.55 5.58 11.34
CA LEU A 39 -2.75 5.15 10.19
C LEU A 39 -1.27 5.47 10.41
N MET A 40 -0.95 6.66 10.91
CA MET A 40 0.44 7.08 11.14
C MET A 40 1.11 6.25 12.25
N TYR A 41 0.44 5.99 13.37
CA TYR A 41 0.99 5.11 14.41
C TYR A 41 1.15 3.68 13.92
N PHE A 42 0.20 3.18 13.11
CA PHE A 42 0.34 1.87 12.50
C PHE A 42 1.56 1.78 11.58
N ARG A 43 1.79 2.81 10.75
CA ARG A 43 3.00 2.88 9.89
C ARG A 43 4.28 2.96 10.71
N LEU A 44 4.31 3.76 11.78
CA LEU A 44 5.46 3.81 12.70
C LEU A 44 5.76 2.43 13.30
N ALA A 45 4.71 1.69 13.71
CA ALA A 45 4.88 0.34 14.24
C ALA A 45 5.39 -0.66 13.19
N GLN A 46 4.96 -0.53 11.92
CA GLN A 46 5.41 -1.39 10.84
C GLN A 46 6.85 -1.11 10.41
N ASP A 47 7.21 0.18 10.30
CA ASP A 47 8.48 0.61 9.72
C ASP A 47 9.62 0.64 10.75
N TRP A 48 9.36 1.04 12.00
CA TRP A 48 10.39 1.18 13.05
C TRP A 48 10.16 0.30 14.28
N GLY A 49 8.98 -0.28 14.45
CA GLY A 49 8.61 -1.05 15.63
C GLY A 49 8.34 -0.16 16.84
N GLU A 50 9.40 0.17 17.57
CA GLU A 50 9.33 1.15 18.67
C GLU A 50 9.36 2.58 18.12
N ALA A 51 8.50 3.45 18.65
CA ALA A 51 8.38 4.82 18.23
C ALA A 51 7.96 5.72 19.40
N VAL A 52 8.05 7.02 19.24
CA VAL A 52 7.58 7.98 20.27
C VAL A 52 6.05 8.07 20.22
N VAL A 53 5.39 7.97 21.37
CA VAL A 53 4.01 8.44 21.50
C VAL A 53 4.07 9.95 21.67
N ALA A 54 3.52 10.69 20.72
CA ALA A 54 3.55 12.15 20.73
C ALA A 54 2.69 12.68 21.89
N PRO A 55 3.28 13.54 22.74
CA PRO A 55 2.55 14.15 23.85
C PRO A 55 1.54 15.21 23.35
N SER A 56 0.96 15.95 24.28
CA SER A 56 0.20 17.18 23.96
C SER A 56 1.05 18.14 23.12
N THR A 57 0.39 18.96 22.29
CA THR A 57 1.10 19.92 21.42
C THR A 57 1.79 21.05 22.18
N GLU A 58 1.43 21.26 23.44
CA GLU A 58 2.09 22.22 24.34
C GLU A 58 3.29 21.62 25.08
N ASP A 59 3.45 20.29 25.09
CA ASP A 59 4.56 19.61 25.75
C ASP A 59 5.77 19.49 24.82
N ALA A 60 6.75 20.35 25.01
CA ALA A 60 8.02 20.33 24.29
C ALA A 60 9.09 19.43 24.94
N SER A 61 8.72 18.61 25.93
CA SER A 61 9.66 17.71 26.59
C SER A 61 10.18 16.63 25.66
N GLN A 62 11.41 16.23 25.87
CA GLN A 62 12.03 15.14 25.11
C GLN A 62 11.38 13.81 25.48
N GLN A 63 11.06 13.01 24.48
CA GLN A 63 10.35 11.76 24.63
C GLN A 63 11.21 10.57 24.20
N ALA A 64 11.21 9.51 25.01
CA ALA A 64 11.79 8.22 24.64
C ALA A 64 10.83 7.43 23.74
N LYS A 65 11.37 6.46 22.99
CA LYS A 65 10.54 5.50 22.27
C LYS A 65 9.72 4.66 23.24
N SER A 66 8.50 4.36 22.84
CA SER A 66 7.61 3.41 23.51
C SER A 66 7.66 2.05 22.80
N PRO A 67 7.42 0.94 23.51
CA PRO A 67 7.35 -0.39 22.91
C PRO A 67 6.27 -0.48 21.83
N ILE A 68 6.48 -1.36 20.83
CA ILE A 68 5.58 -1.55 19.69
C ILE A 68 4.12 -1.83 20.09
N ASN A 69 3.89 -2.55 21.18
CA ASN A 69 2.53 -2.80 21.67
C ASN A 69 1.82 -1.51 22.11
N THR A 70 2.55 -0.57 22.70
CA THR A 70 2.01 0.76 23.06
C THR A 70 1.64 1.53 21.80
N ILE A 71 2.51 1.55 20.78
CA ILE A 71 2.25 2.23 19.50
C ILE A 71 1.03 1.63 18.79
N LEU A 72 0.91 0.29 18.78
CA LEU A 72 -0.25 -0.38 18.20
C LEU A 72 -1.54 -0.13 19.01
N THR A 73 -1.44 0.04 20.32
CA THR A 73 -2.59 0.42 21.17
C THR A 73 -3.06 1.83 20.84
N GLU A 74 -2.15 2.79 20.68
CA GLU A 74 -2.50 4.15 20.23
C GLU A 74 -3.17 4.14 18.85
N ALA A 75 -2.66 3.32 17.92
CA ALA A 75 -3.27 3.17 16.60
C ALA A 75 -4.70 2.61 16.69
N ILE A 76 -4.94 1.59 17.54
CA ILE A 76 -6.27 1.01 17.74
C ILE A 76 -7.22 2.02 18.36
N GLN A 77 -6.82 2.70 19.43
CA GLN A 77 -7.66 3.68 20.12
C GLN A 77 -8.09 4.82 19.18
N ALA A 78 -7.15 5.33 18.39
CA ALA A 78 -7.46 6.36 17.42
C ALA A 78 -8.38 5.81 16.29
N ALA A 79 -8.16 4.57 15.80
CA ALA A 79 -9.06 3.96 14.82
C ALA A 79 -10.47 3.72 15.39
N GLU A 80 -10.58 3.30 16.66
CA GLU A 80 -11.87 3.10 17.33
C GLU A 80 -12.62 4.44 17.51
N ALA A 81 -11.92 5.53 17.81
CA ALA A 81 -12.52 6.87 17.85
C ALA A 81 -13.08 7.31 16.49
N ALA A 82 -12.44 6.88 15.39
CA ALA A 82 -12.89 7.16 14.03
C ALA A 82 -14.10 6.31 13.57
N LEU A 83 -14.58 5.31 14.34
CA LEU A 83 -15.74 4.46 13.98
C LEU A 83 -17.07 5.20 13.91
N ILE A 84 -17.14 6.45 14.37
CA ILE A 84 -18.31 7.31 14.20
C ILE A 84 -18.48 7.82 12.77
N LEU A 85 -17.47 7.67 11.90
CA LEU A 85 -17.55 8.09 10.51
C LEU A 85 -18.67 7.34 9.77
N PRO A 86 -19.42 8.03 8.89
CA PRO A 86 -20.45 7.39 8.10
C PRO A 86 -19.86 6.50 6.99
N THR A 87 -20.70 5.72 6.35
CA THR A 87 -20.38 5.02 5.10
C THR A 87 -20.06 6.02 3.98
N PHE A 88 -19.30 5.59 2.98
CA PHE A 88 -18.79 6.50 1.93
C PHE A 88 -19.91 7.26 1.20
N ASP A 89 -21.00 6.60 0.91
CA ASP A 89 -22.18 7.16 0.24
C ASP A 89 -22.88 8.26 1.04
N LYS A 90 -22.58 8.38 2.34
CA LYS A 90 -23.14 9.37 3.27
C LYS A 90 -22.14 10.45 3.70
N LEU A 91 -20.91 10.39 3.16
CA LEU A 91 -19.93 11.44 3.42
C LEU A 91 -20.36 12.76 2.76
N THR A 92 -20.39 13.84 3.55
CA THR A 92 -20.76 15.16 3.05
C THR A 92 -19.73 16.21 3.45
N ASN A 93 -19.53 17.20 2.56
CA ASN A 93 -18.75 18.39 2.86
C ASN A 93 -19.52 19.39 3.76
N ALA A 94 -18.91 20.53 4.07
CA ALA A 94 -19.53 21.55 4.93
C ALA A 94 -20.81 22.17 4.34
N GLN A 95 -21.03 22.06 3.03
CA GLN A 95 -22.21 22.54 2.33
C GLN A 95 -23.31 21.45 2.19
N GLY A 96 -23.08 20.25 2.74
CA GLY A 96 -24.01 19.13 2.64
C GLY A 96 -23.95 18.36 1.32
N ASN A 97 -22.99 18.67 0.43
CA ASN A 97 -22.80 17.95 -0.82
C ASN A 97 -22.00 16.66 -0.59
N ASN A 98 -22.32 15.61 -1.34
CA ASN A 98 -21.62 14.34 -1.26
C ASN A 98 -20.12 14.52 -1.60
N ILE A 99 -19.27 13.84 -0.83
CA ILE A 99 -17.84 13.74 -1.07
C ILE A 99 -17.60 12.54 -1.98
N ASN A 100 -17.06 12.78 -3.18
CA ASN A 100 -16.71 11.75 -4.17
C ASN A 100 -15.19 11.51 -4.20
N SER A 101 -14.56 11.44 -3.03
CA SER A 101 -13.13 11.22 -2.89
C SER A 101 -12.85 10.17 -1.84
N ARG A 102 -12.13 9.11 -2.22
CA ARG A 102 -11.67 8.06 -1.29
C ARG A 102 -10.49 8.51 -0.42
N GLN A 103 -10.04 9.74 -0.54
CA GLN A 103 -9.07 10.34 0.37
C GLN A 103 -9.70 10.68 1.73
N TYR A 104 -11.01 10.89 1.76
CA TYR A 104 -11.76 10.99 3.02
C TYR A 104 -12.05 9.60 3.58
N ALA A 105 -11.69 9.38 4.84
CA ALA A 105 -11.99 8.13 5.51
C ALA A 105 -13.50 7.94 5.68
N SER A 106 -13.96 6.72 5.50
CA SER A 106 -15.33 6.28 5.77
C SER A 106 -15.31 5.14 6.78
N LEU A 107 -16.47 4.73 7.27
CA LEU A 107 -16.58 3.59 8.17
C LEU A 107 -15.91 2.32 7.60
N GLY A 108 -16.05 2.07 6.29
CA GLY A 108 -15.36 0.97 5.61
C GLY A 108 -13.84 1.12 5.60
N THR A 109 -13.32 2.35 5.47
CA THR A 109 -11.90 2.66 5.53
C THR A 109 -11.34 2.37 6.94
N VAL A 110 -12.07 2.77 7.98
CA VAL A 110 -11.66 2.52 9.39
C VAL A 110 -11.62 1.03 9.70
N HIS A 111 -12.64 0.26 9.29
CA HIS A 111 -12.63 -1.19 9.47
C HIS A 111 -11.51 -1.88 8.68
N THR A 112 -11.15 -1.35 7.50
CA THR A 112 -9.98 -1.85 6.74
C THR A 112 -8.68 -1.58 7.48
N LEU A 113 -8.51 -0.41 8.08
CA LEU A 113 -7.35 -0.10 8.93
C LEU A 113 -7.27 -1.04 10.13
N LEU A 114 -8.37 -1.22 10.87
CA LEU A 114 -8.45 -2.14 12.00
C LEU A 114 -8.12 -3.59 11.59
N ALA A 115 -8.62 -4.06 10.44
CA ALA A 115 -8.28 -5.38 9.90
C ALA A 115 -6.77 -5.52 9.68
N ASN A 116 -6.12 -4.51 9.11
CA ASN A 116 -4.67 -4.50 8.88
C ASN A 116 -3.88 -4.46 10.19
N ILE A 117 -4.27 -3.62 11.17
CA ILE A 117 -3.61 -3.55 12.49
C ILE A 117 -3.70 -4.90 13.18
N TYR A 118 -4.90 -5.49 13.27
CA TYR A 118 -5.09 -6.78 13.94
C TYR A 118 -4.39 -7.93 13.21
N ALA A 119 -4.38 -7.97 11.87
CA ALA A 119 -3.63 -8.97 11.12
C ALA A 119 -2.11 -8.84 11.38
N TRP A 120 -1.58 -7.61 11.44
CA TRP A 120 -0.19 -7.36 11.81
C TRP A 120 0.14 -7.89 13.21
N MET A 121 -0.74 -7.61 14.19
CA MET A 121 -0.60 -8.14 15.56
C MET A 121 -0.70 -9.67 15.59
N GLY A 122 -1.57 -10.28 14.75
CA GLY A 122 -1.69 -11.72 14.58
C GLY A 122 -0.35 -12.36 14.16
N GLY A 123 0.31 -11.77 13.16
CA GLY A 123 1.63 -12.22 12.71
C GLY A 123 2.75 -11.96 13.72
N LEU A 124 2.70 -10.80 14.39
CA LEU A 124 3.72 -10.38 15.36
C LEU A 124 3.71 -11.25 16.64
N TYR A 125 2.52 -11.47 17.20
CA TYR A 125 2.34 -12.13 18.50
C TYR A 125 1.95 -13.61 18.39
N ASP A 126 1.60 -14.08 17.19
CA ASP A 126 1.13 -15.44 16.93
C ASP A 126 -0.11 -15.81 17.77
N LYS A 127 -1.05 -14.88 17.90
CA LYS A 127 -2.26 -15.03 18.71
C LYS A 127 -3.51 -15.05 17.85
N GLU A 128 -4.29 -16.11 18.04
CA GLU A 128 -5.56 -16.35 17.31
C GLU A 128 -6.59 -15.23 17.48
N GLU A 129 -6.63 -14.60 18.65
CA GLU A 129 -7.56 -13.50 18.95
C GLU A 129 -7.45 -12.34 17.99
N TYR A 130 -6.22 -12.01 17.55
CA TYR A 130 -5.99 -10.92 16.59
C TYR A 130 -6.41 -11.31 15.18
N TRP A 131 -6.18 -12.55 14.77
CA TRP A 131 -6.68 -13.05 13.49
C TRP A 131 -8.21 -13.03 13.43
N LYS A 132 -8.90 -13.36 14.54
CA LYS A 132 -10.37 -13.25 14.66
C LYS A 132 -10.86 -11.81 14.51
N LYS A 133 -10.21 -10.85 15.18
CA LYS A 133 -10.55 -9.44 15.08
C LYS A 133 -10.32 -8.90 13.67
N ALA A 134 -9.22 -9.29 13.03
CA ALA A 134 -8.91 -8.90 11.66
C ALA A 134 -9.94 -9.44 10.67
N GLU A 135 -10.28 -10.73 10.79
CA GLU A 135 -11.31 -11.40 9.96
C GLU A 135 -12.67 -10.71 10.11
N ALA A 136 -13.09 -10.44 11.34
CA ALA A 136 -14.37 -9.79 11.62
C ALA A 136 -14.44 -8.37 11.00
N SER A 137 -13.40 -7.56 11.17
CA SER A 137 -13.33 -6.22 10.59
C SER A 137 -13.34 -6.25 9.07
N ALA A 138 -12.57 -7.17 8.45
CA ALA A 138 -12.55 -7.33 7.00
C ALA A 138 -13.92 -7.82 6.46
N SER A 139 -14.59 -8.72 7.17
CA SER A 139 -15.89 -9.24 6.78
C SER A 139 -16.97 -8.14 6.73
N LEU A 140 -16.98 -7.19 7.67
CA LEU A 140 -17.92 -6.07 7.63
C LEU A 140 -17.83 -5.28 6.31
N VAL A 141 -16.61 -5.06 5.81
CA VAL A 141 -16.38 -4.32 4.56
C VAL A 141 -16.77 -5.18 3.36
N ILE A 142 -16.27 -6.41 3.28
CA ILE A 142 -16.44 -7.31 2.13
C ILE A 142 -17.90 -7.71 1.94
N GLU A 143 -18.67 -7.79 3.02
CA GLU A 143 -20.10 -8.12 3.01
C GLU A 143 -21.00 -6.89 2.82
N GLY A 144 -20.42 -5.71 2.63
CA GLY A 144 -21.16 -4.48 2.37
C GLY A 144 -21.92 -3.92 3.60
N LYS A 145 -21.55 -4.34 4.82
CA LYS A 145 -22.21 -3.86 6.07
C LYS A 145 -21.84 -2.41 6.40
N VAL A 146 -20.69 -1.94 5.93
CA VAL A 146 -20.10 -0.63 6.23
C VAL A 146 -19.79 0.18 4.97
N GLY A 147 -20.52 -0.06 3.91
CA GLY A 147 -20.39 0.59 2.61
C GLY A 147 -20.29 -0.41 1.47
N PHE A 148 -20.58 0.05 0.27
CA PHE A 148 -20.52 -0.80 -0.92
C PHE A 148 -19.15 -0.71 -1.60
N TYR A 149 -18.57 -1.87 -1.89
CA TYR A 149 -17.35 -2.06 -2.68
C TYR A 149 -17.52 -3.30 -3.55
N ASP A 150 -17.01 -3.29 -4.77
CA ASP A 150 -17.04 -4.46 -5.64
C ASP A 150 -15.76 -4.60 -6.47
N LEU A 151 -15.45 -5.82 -6.86
CA LEU A 151 -14.34 -6.10 -7.77
C LEU A 151 -14.70 -5.67 -9.18
N VAL A 152 -13.84 -4.90 -9.79
CA VAL A 152 -13.95 -4.57 -11.22
C VAL A 152 -13.21 -5.62 -12.07
N SER A 153 -13.47 -5.67 -13.37
CA SER A 153 -12.70 -6.53 -14.28
C SER A 153 -11.22 -6.19 -14.28
N MET A 154 -10.34 -7.13 -14.62
CA MET A 154 -8.89 -6.85 -14.71
C MET A 154 -8.59 -5.70 -15.67
N LYS A 155 -9.34 -5.58 -16.75
CA LYS A 155 -9.22 -4.48 -17.71
C LYS A 155 -9.64 -3.14 -17.08
N ASP A 156 -10.81 -3.09 -16.45
CA ASP A 156 -11.30 -1.85 -15.82
C ASP A 156 -10.44 -1.43 -14.63
N LEU A 157 -9.86 -2.39 -13.88
CA LEU A 157 -8.90 -2.10 -12.82
C LEU A 157 -7.74 -1.24 -13.34
N VAL A 158 -7.19 -1.63 -14.49
CA VAL A 158 -6.01 -0.95 -15.04
C VAL A 158 -6.39 0.31 -15.83
N GLU A 159 -7.47 0.27 -16.63
CA GLU A 159 -7.86 1.40 -17.48
C GLU A 159 -8.63 2.48 -16.74
N LYS A 160 -9.35 2.12 -15.67
CA LYS A 160 -10.23 3.07 -14.97
C LYS A 160 -9.79 3.33 -13.54
N THR A 161 -9.59 2.27 -12.73
CA THR A 161 -9.29 2.42 -11.31
C THR A 161 -7.88 3.00 -11.09
N PHE A 162 -6.86 2.44 -11.77
CA PHE A 162 -5.49 2.99 -11.76
C PHE A 162 -5.27 4.12 -12.77
N GLY A 163 -6.23 4.37 -13.64
CA GLY A 163 -6.14 5.35 -14.70
C GLY A 163 -6.79 6.70 -14.33
N LYS A 164 -6.80 7.62 -15.30
CA LYS A 164 -7.34 8.97 -15.19
C LYS A 164 -8.84 9.04 -14.88
N SER A 165 -9.59 7.98 -15.17
CA SER A 165 -11.03 7.90 -14.84
C SER A 165 -11.27 7.82 -13.34
N ARG A 166 -10.27 7.33 -12.57
CA ARG A 166 -10.31 7.26 -11.11
C ARG A 166 -11.57 6.56 -10.59
N ASP A 167 -11.91 5.41 -11.20
CA ASP A 167 -13.06 4.60 -10.78
C ASP A 167 -12.89 4.17 -9.30
N LEU A 168 -13.88 4.48 -8.49
CA LEU A 168 -13.86 4.27 -7.05
C LEU A 168 -14.52 2.95 -6.60
N THR A 169 -15.02 2.14 -7.51
CA THR A 169 -15.82 0.94 -7.20
C THR A 169 -15.07 -0.05 -6.33
N GLU A 170 -13.81 -0.33 -6.66
CA GLU A 170 -12.95 -1.24 -5.88
C GLU A 170 -12.12 -0.53 -4.80
N VAL A 171 -11.99 0.80 -4.86
CA VAL A 171 -11.11 1.59 -4.00
C VAL A 171 -11.73 1.76 -2.60
N ILE A 172 -10.98 1.42 -1.56
CA ILE A 172 -11.37 1.65 -0.16
C ILE A 172 -10.75 2.96 0.35
N PHE A 173 -9.45 3.16 0.08
CA PHE A 173 -8.74 4.39 0.46
C PHE A 173 -7.67 4.71 -0.58
N SER A 174 -7.58 5.97 -0.97
CA SER A 174 -6.58 6.46 -1.92
C SER A 174 -6.11 7.87 -1.55
N ILE A 175 -4.90 8.21 -1.94
CA ILE A 175 -4.40 9.58 -1.92
C ILE A 175 -4.57 10.12 -3.33
N GLU A 176 -5.32 11.20 -3.46
CA GLU A 176 -5.55 11.85 -4.74
C GLU A 176 -4.31 12.61 -5.18
N LYS A 177 -4.03 12.52 -6.46
CA LYS A 177 -3.00 13.31 -7.12
C LYS A 177 -3.66 14.26 -8.12
N ASN A 178 -3.25 15.50 -8.13
CA ASN A 178 -3.75 16.49 -9.06
C ASN A 178 -2.64 17.47 -9.47
N GLU A 179 -2.90 18.27 -10.51
CA GLU A 179 -1.93 19.21 -11.09
C GLU A 179 -1.53 20.36 -10.14
N GLN A 180 -2.30 20.60 -9.09
CA GLN A 180 -2.02 21.62 -8.09
C GLN A 180 -1.09 21.10 -6.97
N ASP A 181 -0.80 19.81 -6.94
CA ASP A 181 0.14 19.26 -5.97
C ASP A 181 1.56 19.68 -6.34
N ASP A 182 2.32 20.23 -5.39
CA ASP A 182 3.68 20.75 -5.59
C ASP A 182 4.64 19.74 -6.23
N ASN A 183 4.38 18.46 -6.05
CA ASN A 183 5.20 17.35 -6.56
C ASN A 183 4.56 16.61 -7.75
N TRP A 184 3.47 17.11 -8.34
CA TRP A 184 2.81 16.46 -9.48
C TRP A 184 3.76 16.19 -10.64
N TYR A 185 4.61 17.16 -10.94
CA TYR A 185 5.58 17.11 -12.03
C TYR A 185 6.97 16.64 -11.62
N ALA A 186 7.21 16.37 -10.33
CA ALA A 186 8.52 15.89 -9.91
C ALA A 186 8.72 14.43 -10.34
N THR A 187 9.84 14.12 -10.95
CA THR A 187 10.26 12.74 -11.23
C THR A 187 10.30 11.90 -9.96
N SER A 188 10.59 12.52 -8.83
CA SER A 188 10.47 11.93 -7.49
C SER A 188 9.06 11.43 -7.15
N SER A 189 8.00 11.98 -7.73
CA SER A 189 6.64 11.47 -7.52
C SER A 189 6.38 10.14 -8.20
N LEU A 190 7.01 9.88 -9.35
CA LEU A 190 7.02 8.56 -9.99
C LEU A 190 7.83 7.55 -9.18
N GLU A 191 8.91 7.99 -8.56
CA GLU A 191 9.81 7.17 -7.77
C GLU A 191 9.22 6.78 -6.41
N MET A 192 8.43 7.65 -5.81
CA MET A 192 7.97 7.51 -4.43
C MET A 192 6.72 6.63 -4.26
N TYR A 193 5.82 6.57 -5.25
CA TYR A 193 4.51 5.94 -5.10
C TYR A 193 4.30 4.66 -5.90
N TYR A 194 5.15 4.42 -6.91
CA TYR A 194 5.08 3.23 -7.74
C TYR A 194 6.49 2.69 -7.94
N PRO A 195 6.71 1.56 -8.58
CA PRO A 195 8.01 1.16 -9.06
C PRO A 195 8.51 2.15 -10.14
N GLY A 196 8.71 3.40 -9.74
CA GLY A 196 8.76 4.60 -10.56
C GLY A 196 9.82 4.56 -11.64
N PHE A 197 11.03 4.16 -11.30
CA PHE A 197 12.09 4.00 -12.29
C PHE A 197 11.75 3.01 -13.40
N ALA A 198 11.07 1.91 -13.08
CA ALA A 198 10.63 0.94 -14.08
C ALA A 198 9.49 1.47 -14.96
N LEU A 199 8.74 2.49 -14.50
CA LEU A 199 7.66 3.14 -15.26
C LEU A 199 8.16 4.21 -16.23
N ILE A 200 9.29 4.87 -15.93
CA ILE A 200 9.85 5.94 -16.77
C ILE A 200 10.38 5.41 -18.10
N ASN A 201 10.49 4.09 -18.21
CA ASN A 201 11.13 3.42 -19.30
C ASN A 201 10.21 3.15 -20.51
N TYR A 202 10.64 2.26 -21.39
CA TYR A 202 9.88 1.83 -22.55
C TYR A 202 8.53 1.22 -22.13
N PRO A 203 7.42 1.50 -22.83
CA PRO A 203 7.31 2.36 -24.01
C PRO A 203 7.00 3.83 -23.70
N TYR A 204 7.14 4.26 -22.45
CA TYR A 204 6.61 5.53 -21.98
C TYR A 204 7.51 6.73 -22.26
N SER A 205 8.78 6.66 -21.92
CA SER A 205 9.76 7.74 -22.17
C SER A 205 10.77 7.42 -23.27
N GLU A 206 10.94 6.15 -23.60
CA GLU A 206 11.84 5.68 -24.66
C GLU A 206 11.04 4.91 -25.72
N THR A 207 11.33 5.19 -26.97
CA THR A 207 10.68 4.55 -28.13
C THR A 207 11.47 3.36 -28.68
N ASP A 208 12.74 3.24 -28.33
CA ASP A 208 13.59 2.12 -28.72
C ASP A 208 13.91 1.26 -27.50
N PRO A 209 13.30 0.05 -27.40
CA PRO A 209 13.49 -0.83 -26.24
C PRO A 209 14.95 -1.29 -26.03
N ARG A 210 15.83 -1.14 -27.03
CA ARG A 210 17.25 -1.49 -26.93
C ARG A 210 18.06 -0.45 -26.14
N LYS A 211 17.55 0.79 -26.06
CA LYS A 211 18.22 1.88 -25.34
C LYS A 211 17.98 1.86 -23.83
N VAL A 212 17.01 1.06 -23.38
CA VAL A 212 16.72 0.80 -21.97
C VAL A 212 17.95 0.28 -21.21
N ASP A 213 18.93 -0.26 -21.94
CA ASP A 213 20.15 -0.83 -21.37
C ASP A 213 21.19 0.19 -20.88
N LYS A 214 20.99 1.49 -21.12
CA LYS A 214 22.01 2.52 -20.89
C LYS A 214 21.95 3.19 -19.53
N ASP A 215 20.80 3.08 -18.83
CA ASP A 215 20.58 3.80 -17.59
C ASP A 215 20.56 2.81 -16.41
N ASP A 216 20.94 3.26 -15.23
CA ASP A 216 20.92 2.48 -13.96
C ASP A 216 19.47 2.17 -13.48
N ILE A 217 18.56 1.95 -14.42
CA ILE A 217 17.15 1.68 -14.15
C ILE A 217 16.97 0.19 -13.80
N PRO A 218 16.29 -0.13 -12.69
CA PRO A 218 16.00 -1.51 -12.33
C PRO A 218 15.19 -2.22 -13.42
N ARG A 219 15.71 -3.33 -13.91
CA ARG A 219 15.06 -4.14 -14.94
C ARG A 219 14.33 -5.31 -14.30
N ILE A 220 13.14 -5.56 -14.79
CA ILE A 220 12.37 -6.72 -14.40
C ILE A 220 12.60 -7.81 -15.44
N LEU A 221 13.30 -8.87 -15.06
CA LEU A 221 13.58 -9.99 -15.96
C LEU A 221 12.29 -10.69 -16.38
N LEU A 222 12.20 -11.03 -17.65
CA LEU A 222 11.06 -11.71 -18.23
C LEU A 222 10.76 -13.04 -17.52
N ASP A 223 11.81 -13.80 -17.19
CA ASP A 223 11.68 -15.07 -16.47
C ASP A 223 11.11 -14.87 -15.05
N SER A 224 11.44 -13.76 -14.38
CA SER A 224 10.86 -13.43 -13.08
C SER A 224 9.35 -13.17 -13.17
N VAL A 225 8.91 -12.52 -14.25
CA VAL A 225 7.47 -12.30 -14.50
C VAL A 225 6.77 -13.62 -14.82
N TYR A 226 7.38 -14.49 -15.62
CA TYR A 226 6.82 -15.81 -15.89
C TYR A 226 6.78 -16.70 -14.65
N ALA A 227 7.76 -16.59 -13.77
CA ALA A 227 7.74 -17.28 -12.49
C ALA A 227 6.64 -16.77 -11.55
N LEU A 228 6.37 -15.47 -11.57
CA LEU A 228 5.30 -14.85 -10.78
C LEU A 228 3.90 -15.21 -11.36
N TYR A 229 3.76 -15.20 -12.67
CA TYR A 229 2.53 -15.52 -13.39
C TYR A 229 2.73 -16.76 -14.29
N PRO A 230 2.82 -17.97 -13.70
CA PRO A 230 3.15 -19.18 -14.48
C PRO A 230 2.04 -19.61 -15.43
N ASP A 231 0.78 -19.34 -15.07
CA ASP A 231 -0.36 -19.67 -15.92
C ASP A 231 -0.50 -18.66 -17.07
N LYS A 232 -0.59 -19.18 -18.30
CA LYS A 232 -0.72 -18.35 -19.51
C LYS A 232 -2.10 -17.69 -19.63
N THR A 233 -3.11 -18.21 -18.94
CA THR A 233 -4.47 -17.67 -18.93
C THR A 233 -4.63 -16.51 -17.95
N ASP A 234 -3.65 -16.29 -17.07
CA ASP A 234 -3.66 -15.19 -16.10
C ASP A 234 -3.74 -13.84 -16.83
N LEU A 235 -4.88 -13.16 -16.69
CA LEU A 235 -5.15 -11.89 -17.37
C LEU A 235 -4.17 -10.79 -16.96
N ARG A 236 -3.54 -10.89 -15.78
CA ARG A 236 -2.53 -9.94 -15.31
C ARG A 236 -1.28 -9.95 -16.17
N ARG A 237 -0.98 -11.05 -16.87
CA ARG A 237 0.10 -11.11 -17.87
C ARG A 237 -0.10 -10.11 -19.00
N LYS A 238 -1.36 -9.88 -19.39
CA LYS A 238 -1.73 -8.93 -20.44
C LYS A 238 -1.95 -7.53 -19.88
N GLU A 239 -2.61 -7.43 -18.74
CA GLU A 239 -3.05 -6.13 -18.22
C GLU A 239 -1.96 -5.39 -17.44
N TYR A 240 -1.09 -6.12 -16.69
CA TYR A 240 -0.03 -5.50 -15.90
C TYR A 240 1.28 -5.29 -16.66
N TRP A 241 1.44 -5.96 -17.82
CA TRP A 241 2.70 -5.96 -18.58
C TRP A 241 2.46 -5.57 -20.01
N TRP A 242 3.33 -4.71 -20.53
CA TRP A 242 3.25 -4.29 -21.92
C TRP A 242 3.89 -5.35 -22.81
N ASN A 243 3.11 -5.89 -23.75
CA ASN A 243 3.56 -6.81 -24.82
C ASN A 243 4.51 -7.92 -24.34
N LEU A 244 4.15 -8.56 -23.22
CA LEU A 244 5.00 -9.49 -22.47
C LEU A 244 5.58 -10.61 -23.35
N GLY A 245 6.92 -10.58 -23.53
CA GLY A 245 7.66 -11.60 -24.29
C GLY A 245 7.40 -11.60 -25.78
N GLN A 246 6.71 -10.60 -26.33
CA GLN A 246 6.49 -10.48 -27.77
C GLN A 246 7.64 -9.73 -28.46
N ALA A 247 7.88 -10.07 -29.73
CA ALA A 247 8.78 -9.31 -30.57
C ALA A 247 8.24 -7.89 -30.84
N ILE A 248 9.12 -6.92 -30.78
CA ILE A 248 8.81 -5.49 -30.96
C ILE A 248 9.41 -5.07 -32.32
N THR A 249 8.57 -4.56 -33.20
CA THR A 249 9.04 -3.96 -34.45
C THR A 249 9.55 -2.56 -34.16
N ILE A 250 10.81 -2.32 -34.53
CA ILE A 250 11.47 -1.03 -34.37
C ILE A 250 11.62 -0.41 -35.75
N GLU A 251 11.18 0.82 -35.93
CA GLU A 251 11.29 1.53 -37.19
C GLU A 251 12.77 1.64 -37.63
N GLY A 252 13.06 1.29 -38.87
CA GLY A 252 14.40 1.30 -39.43
C GLY A 252 15.32 0.13 -39.00
N ALA A 253 14.85 -0.81 -38.19
CA ALA A 253 15.60 -2.02 -37.85
C ALA A 253 15.36 -3.14 -38.88
N SER A 254 16.41 -3.93 -39.14
CA SER A 254 16.36 -5.07 -40.10
C SER A 254 15.54 -6.27 -39.59
N ALA A 255 15.32 -6.39 -38.29
CA ALA A 255 14.56 -7.46 -37.65
C ALA A 255 13.87 -6.96 -36.38
N PRO A 256 12.74 -7.61 -35.97
CA PRO A 256 12.12 -7.34 -34.69
C PRO A 256 13.05 -7.68 -33.52
N TYR A 257 12.92 -6.94 -32.42
CA TYR A 257 13.66 -7.15 -31.20
C TYR A 257 12.79 -7.86 -30.16
N THR A 258 13.29 -8.93 -29.58
CA THR A 258 12.63 -9.60 -28.46
C THR A 258 13.39 -9.31 -27.17
N PRO A 259 12.83 -8.51 -26.25
CA PRO A 259 13.49 -8.19 -24.99
C PRO A 259 13.55 -9.40 -24.06
N ASN A 260 14.57 -9.46 -23.22
CA ASN A 260 14.70 -10.43 -22.12
C ASN A 260 14.15 -9.90 -20.80
N HIS A 261 13.55 -8.72 -20.81
CA HIS A 261 12.94 -8.07 -19.67
C HIS A 261 11.51 -7.60 -19.99
N ALA A 262 10.74 -7.35 -18.95
CA ALA A 262 9.34 -6.99 -19.03
C ALA A 262 9.15 -5.51 -18.71
N PHE A 263 8.12 -4.92 -19.30
CA PHE A 263 7.75 -3.52 -19.11
C PHE A 263 6.41 -3.42 -18.41
N ILE A 264 6.35 -2.62 -17.35
CA ILE A 264 5.13 -2.42 -16.58
C ILE A 264 4.10 -1.65 -17.40
N ASN A 265 2.84 -2.10 -17.37
CA ASN A 265 1.70 -1.48 -18.03
C ASN A 265 0.48 -1.33 -17.09
N LYS A 266 0.63 -1.66 -15.82
CA LYS A 266 -0.42 -1.56 -14.82
C LYS A 266 -0.88 -0.12 -14.62
N TRP A 267 0.06 0.83 -14.69
CA TRP A 267 -0.20 2.28 -14.72
C TRP A 267 0.15 2.76 -16.13
N ARG A 268 -0.84 3.23 -16.88
CA ARG A 268 -0.68 3.48 -18.30
C ARG A 268 -1.12 4.86 -18.78
N ASP A 269 -1.78 5.64 -17.95
CA ASP A 269 -2.17 7.02 -18.29
C ASP A 269 -1.02 7.97 -18.01
N LYS A 270 -0.45 8.53 -19.08
CA LYS A 270 0.78 9.29 -19.09
C LYS A 270 0.50 10.78 -19.09
N VAL A 271 1.25 11.53 -18.32
CA VAL A 271 1.27 12.99 -18.35
C VAL A 271 2.60 13.44 -18.93
N TYR A 272 2.55 14.21 -20.00
CA TYR A 272 3.73 14.76 -20.65
C TYR A 272 3.86 16.25 -20.38
N SER A 273 5.10 16.71 -20.25
CA SER A 273 5.42 18.11 -20.12
C SER A 273 4.85 18.90 -21.31
N VAL A 274 4.20 20.02 -21.00
CA VAL A 274 3.78 21.03 -22.00
C VAL A 274 4.76 22.19 -22.05
N ASN A 275 5.80 22.21 -21.21
CA ASN A 275 6.78 23.27 -21.16
C ASN A 275 7.82 23.06 -22.29
N PRO A 276 7.98 24.02 -23.23
CA PRO A 276 8.97 23.94 -24.31
C PRO A 276 10.42 23.78 -23.83
N GLU A 277 10.74 24.28 -22.62
CA GLU A 277 12.08 24.16 -22.03
C GLU A 277 12.42 22.74 -21.57
N ILE A 278 11.41 21.86 -21.39
CA ILE A 278 11.57 20.47 -21.00
C ILE A 278 11.48 19.53 -22.22
N THR A 279 11.34 20.08 -23.42
CA THR A 279 11.28 19.32 -24.66
C THR A 279 12.67 19.20 -25.27
N GLU A 280 13.20 18.01 -25.38
CA GLU A 280 14.36 17.70 -26.22
C GLU A 280 13.86 17.51 -27.66
N GLY A 281 14.13 18.48 -28.53
CA GLY A 281 13.57 18.48 -29.88
C GLY A 281 12.04 18.62 -29.87
N SER A 282 11.32 17.88 -30.67
CA SER A 282 9.86 17.90 -30.74
C SER A 282 9.16 16.93 -29.79
N LYS A 283 9.86 16.33 -28.82
CA LYS A 283 9.30 15.28 -27.93
C LYS A 283 9.07 15.82 -26.53
N SER A 284 7.81 15.75 -26.07
CA SER A 284 7.44 16.01 -24.68
C SER A 284 8.07 14.96 -23.75
N LYS A 285 8.61 15.40 -22.61
CA LYS A 285 9.14 14.51 -21.59
C LYS A 285 8.00 13.94 -20.73
N LEU A 286 8.00 12.63 -20.46
CA LEU A 286 7.10 12.04 -19.48
C LEU A 286 7.42 12.61 -18.10
N ILE A 287 6.43 13.17 -17.40
CA ILE A 287 6.60 13.83 -16.10
C ILE A 287 5.85 13.15 -14.97
N ALA A 288 4.74 12.47 -15.27
CA ALA A 288 3.95 11.77 -14.29
C ALA A 288 3.12 10.64 -14.92
N MET A 289 2.56 9.79 -14.08
CA MET A 289 1.46 8.90 -14.41
C MET A 289 0.21 9.43 -13.73
N GLU A 290 -0.87 9.60 -14.49
CA GLU A 290 -2.15 10.05 -13.96
C GLU A 290 -2.85 8.91 -13.22
N GLY A 291 -3.65 9.28 -12.23
CA GLY A 291 -4.39 8.34 -11.38
C GLY A 291 -4.09 8.58 -9.90
N ASN A 292 -4.95 8.07 -9.05
CA ASN A 292 -4.78 8.17 -7.60
C ASN A 292 -3.77 7.14 -7.08
N CYS A 293 -3.06 7.48 -6.01
CA CYS A 293 -2.28 6.50 -5.26
C CYS A 293 -3.24 5.66 -4.40
N ILE A 294 -3.59 4.46 -4.88
CA ILE A 294 -4.49 3.56 -4.17
C ILE A 294 -3.74 2.94 -3.00
N TYR A 295 -4.22 3.19 -1.79
CA TYR A 295 -3.64 2.67 -0.57
C TYR A 295 -4.23 1.32 -0.18
N TRP A 296 -5.57 1.19 -0.25
CA TRP A 296 -6.30 -0.06 -0.07
C TRP A 296 -7.43 -0.20 -1.09
N ARG A 297 -7.61 -1.40 -1.60
CA ARG A 297 -8.73 -1.79 -2.46
C ARG A 297 -9.30 -3.14 -2.04
N LEU A 298 -10.50 -3.44 -2.51
CA LEU A 298 -11.27 -4.61 -2.07
C LEU A 298 -10.51 -5.94 -2.26
N ALA A 299 -9.75 -6.09 -3.35
CA ALA A 299 -8.98 -7.31 -3.58
C ALA A 299 -7.89 -7.56 -2.52
N ASP A 300 -7.21 -6.50 -2.06
CA ASP A 300 -6.26 -6.61 -0.94
C ASP A 300 -6.97 -7.13 0.33
N LEU A 301 -8.11 -6.53 0.66
CA LEU A 301 -8.85 -6.89 1.87
C LEU A 301 -9.44 -8.31 1.80
N ILE A 302 -9.91 -8.76 0.62
CA ILE A 302 -10.37 -10.13 0.40
C ILE A 302 -9.23 -11.12 0.65
N LEU A 303 -8.05 -10.86 0.11
CA LEU A 303 -6.88 -11.73 0.32
C LEU A 303 -6.34 -11.65 1.76
N LEU A 304 -6.45 -10.50 2.43
CA LEU A 304 -6.15 -10.39 3.86
C LEU A 304 -7.12 -11.22 4.71
N ARG A 305 -8.42 -11.20 4.39
CA ARG A 305 -9.41 -12.06 5.05
C ARG A 305 -9.15 -13.53 4.78
N ALA A 306 -8.79 -13.91 3.56
CA ALA A 306 -8.38 -15.26 3.23
C ALA A 306 -7.21 -15.74 4.13
N GLU A 307 -6.20 -14.87 4.32
CA GLU A 307 -5.07 -15.13 5.21
C GLU A 307 -5.53 -15.33 6.66
N CYS A 308 -6.36 -14.42 7.19
CA CYS A 308 -6.92 -14.55 8.54
C CYS A 308 -7.69 -15.88 8.71
N ARG A 309 -8.56 -16.21 7.77
CA ARG A 309 -9.33 -17.47 7.76
C ARG A 309 -8.44 -18.70 7.70
N ALA A 310 -7.38 -18.67 6.91
CA ALA A 310 -6.40 -19.77 6.87
C ALA A 310 -5.65 -19.92 8.20
N HIS A 311 -5.30 -18.82 8.88
CA HIS A 311 -4.74 -18.86 10.23
C HIS A 311 -5.71 -19.48 11.25
N LEU A 312 -7.00 -19.23 11.11
CA LEU A 312 -8.08 -19.73 11.95
C LEU A 312 -8.56 -21.15 11.58
N GLY A 313 -8.04 -21.74 10.49
CA GLY A 313 -8.47 -23.05 9.99
C GLY A 313 -9.89 -23.03 9.39
N MET A 314 -10.37 -21.90 8.96
CA MET A 314 -11.71 -21.74 8.36
C MET A 314 -11.68 -22.14 6.87
N PRO A 315 -12.58 -23.03 6.42
CA PRO A 315 -12.59 -23.51 5.04
C PRO A 315 -12.89 -22.42 4.00
N GLU A 316 -13.55 -21.35 4.39
CA GLU A 316 -13.88 -20.18 3.55
C GLU A 316 -12.66 -19.41 3.07
N ALA A 317 -11.47 -19.66 3.63
CA ALA A 317 -10.21 -19.09 3.15
C ALA A 317 -9.97 -19.39 1.67
N ALA A 318 -10.26 -20.60 1.22
CA ALA A 318 -10.14 -20.99 -0.19
C ALA A 318 -11.15 -20.27 -1.09
N SER A 319 -12.35 -19.95 -0.58
CA SER A 319 -13.38 -19.24 -1.33
C SER A 319 -12.95 -17.80 -1.61
N ASP A 320 -12.38 -17.11 -0.62
CA ASP A 320 -11.83 -15.76 -0.79
C ASP A 320 -10.66 -15.75 -1.79
N LEU A 321 -9.74 -16.70 -1.69
CA LEU A 321 -8.66 -16.87 -2.65
C LEU A 321 -9.21 -17.06 -4.07
N ASN A 322 -10.20 -17.92 -4.24
CA ASN A 322 -10.77 -18.23 -5.53
C ASN A 322 -11.49 -17.04 -6.15
N ARG A 323 -12.12 -16.19 -5.37
CA ARG A 323 -12.75 -14.96 -5.87
C ARG A 323 -11.75 -14.06 -6.62
N ILE A 324 -10.53 -13.95 -6.15
CA ILE A 324 -9.48 -13.16 -6.82
C ILE A 324 -8.92 -13.91 -8.04
N ARG A 325 -8.74 -15.23 -7.93
CA ARG A 325 -8.27 -16.07 -9.04
C ARG A 325 -9.23 -16.04 -10.21
N GLU A 326 -10.53 -16.21 -9.98
CA GLU A 326 -11.58 -16.14 -11.00
C GLU A 326 -11.60 -14.78 -11.71
N ARG A 327 -11.49 -13.68 -10.97
CA ARG A 327 -11.37 -12.34 -11.56
C ARG A 327 -10.15 -12.23 -12.47
N ALA A 328 -9.03 -12.87 -12.10
CA ALA A 328 -7.80 -12.92 -12.89
C ALA A 328 -7.87 -13.92 -14.06
N GLY A 329 -9.00 -14.60 -14.30
CA GLY A 329 -9.17 -15.58 -15.37
C GLY A 329 -8.53 -16.93 -15.09
N LEU A 330 -8.24 -17.23 -13.81
CA LEU A 330 -7.64 -18.49 -13.38
C LEU A 330 -8.70 -19.46 -12.87
N ASP A 331 -8.45 -20.77 -13.05
CA ASP A 331 -9.22 -21.81 -12.38
C ASP A 331 -9.16 -21.67 -10.86
N THR A 332 -10.18 -22.22 -10.19
CA THR A 332 -10.20 -22.34 -8.73
C THR A 332 -8.98 -23.12 -8.25
N TYR A 333 -8.48 -22.74 -7.09
CA TYR A 333 -7.35 -23.41 -6.45
C TYR A 333 -7.69 -24.88 -6.13
N ARG A 334 -6.88 -25.81 -6.61
CA ARG A 334 -7.02 -27.26 -6.42
C ARG A 334 -5.88 -27.89 -5.63
N GLY A 335 -5.05 -27.05 -5.00
CA GLY A 335 -3.95 -27.52 -4.16
C GLY A 335 -4.41 -27.96 -2.77
N PHE A 336 -3.42 -28.25 -1.91
CA PHE A 336 -3.68 -28.64 -0.52
C PHE A 336 -4.28 -27.48 0.28
N THR A 337 -5.32 -27.76 1.04
CA THR A 337 -6.05 -26.77 1.85
C THR A 337 -5.64 -26.79 3.32
N ASP A 338 -4.59 -27.51 3.69
CA ASP A 338 -4.00 -27.36 5.02
C ASP A 338 -3.44 -25.96 5.22
N LYS A 339 -3.37 -25.54 6.47
CA LYS A 339 -2.99 -24.17 6.85
C LYS A 339 -1.71 -23.69 6.14
N LYS A 340 -0.65 -24.50 6.14
CA LYS A 340 0.66 -24.10 5.60
C LYS A 340 0.62 -23.88 4.10
N ASN A 341 0.03 -24.80 3.35
CA ASN A 341 -0.05 -24.71 1.89
C ASN A 341 -1.00 -23.60 1.45
N LEU A 342 -2.14 -23.46 2.13
CA LEU A 342 -3.12 -22.42 1.81
C LEU A 342 -2.57 -21.02 2.09
N LEU A 343 -1.92 -20.79 3.23
CA LEU A 343 -1.25 -19.52 3.53
C LEU A 343 -0.18 -19.16 2.48
N ARG A 344 0.59 -20.16 2.03
CA ARG A 344 1.61 -19.93 0.99
C ARG A 344 0.99 -19.56 -0.35
N GLU A 345 -0.13 -20.18 -0.72
CA GLU A 345 -0.81 -19.83 -1.98
C GLU A 345 -1.51 -18.47 -1.90
N ILE A 346 -2.15 -18.14 -0.77
CA ILE A 346 -2.72 -16.81 -0.55
C ILE A 346 -1.62 -15.74 -0.64
N PHE A 347 -0.46 -15.97 -0.02
CA PHE A 347 0.66 -15.05 -0.14
C PHE A 347 1.12 -14.87 -1.59
N ARG A 348 1.26 -15.96 -2.37
CA ARG A 348 1.59 -15.88 -3.80
C ARG A 348 0.53 -15.14 -4.60
N GLU A 349 -0.74 -15.32 -4.27
CA GLU A 349 -1.83 -14.60 -4.93
C GLU A 349 -1.77 -13.10 -4.60
N ARG A 350 -1.41 -12.71 -3.36
CA ARG A 350 -1.15 -11.32 -2.98
C ARG A 350 0.02 -10.73 -3.78
N GLU A 351 1.12 -11.46 -3.94
CA GLU A 351 2.27 -11.01 -4.76
C GLU A 351 1.85 -10.74 -6.21
N ARG A 352 1.03 -11.61 -6.80
CA ARG A 352 0.50 -11.45 -8.18
C ARG A 352 -0.46 -10.28 -8.29
N GLU A 353 -1.42 -10.23 -7.39
CA GLU A 353 -2.53 -9.28 -7.43
C GLU A 353 -2.09 -7.86 -7.11
N LEU A 354 -1.29 -7.70 -6.07
CA LEU A 354 -0.87 -6.42 -5.51
C LEU A 354 0.52 -5.98 -6.00
N PHE A 355 0.96 -6.51 -7.14
CA PHE A 355 2.26 -6.15 -7.72
C PHE A 355 2.42 -4.63 -7.82
N GLY A 356 3.47 -4.10 -7.20
CA GLY A 356 3.82 -2.68 -7.20
C GLY A 356 2.98 -1.78 -6.28
N GLU A 357 2.05 -2.33 -5.47
CA GLU A 357 1.18 -1.54 -4.58
C GLU A 357 1.74 -1.38 -3.15
N GLY A 358 2.99 -1.79 -2.89
CA GLY A 358 3.69 -1.53 -1.63
C GLY A 358 3.40 -2.52 -0.49
N HIS A 359 2.61 -3.57 -0.70
CA HIS A 359 2.21 -4.50 0.36
C HIS A 359 3.22 -5.62 0.66
N ARG A 360 4.04 -6.00 -0.34
CA ARG A 360 4.83 -7.24 -0.34
C ARG A 360 5.74 -7.39 0.87
N TYR A 361 6.47 -6.35 1.27
CA TYR A 361 7.40 -6.43 2.39
C TYR A 361 6.67 -6.73 3.70
N TYR A 362 5.57 -6.04 3.95
CA TYR A 362 4.76 -6.22 5.14
C TYR A 362 4.09 -7.61 5.18
N ASP A 363 3.65 -8.12 4.05
CA ASP A 363 3.14 -9.49 3.91
C ASP A 363 4.21 -10.53 4.24
N ILE A 364 5.44 -10.34 3.77
CA ILE A 364 6.60 -11.20 4.07
C ILE A 364 6.91 -11.21 5.57
N VAL A 365 6.96 -10.04 6.20
CA VAL A 365 7.26 -9.89 7.63
C VAL A 365 6.14 -10.50 8.46
N ARG A 366 4.88 -10.18 8.18
CA ARG A 366 3.70 -10.68 8.90
C ARG A 366 3.61 -12.20 8.86
N ASN A 367 3.91 -12.82 7.73
CA ASN A 367 3.90 -14.27 7.54
C ASN A 367 5.23 -14.96 7.88
N LYS A 368 6.24 -14.23 8.35
CA LYS A 368 7.57 -14.73 8.73
C LYS A 368 8.32 -15.42 7.55
N TYR A 369 8.06 -14.97 6.31
CA TYR A 369 8.69 -15.52 5.10
C TYR A 369 10.01 -14.85 4.72
N PHE A 370 10.53 -13.95 5.55
CA PHE A 370 11.70 -13.13 5.23
C PHE A 370 12.97 -13.97 4.92
N ARG A 371 13.20 -15.09 5.63
CA ARG A 371 14.35 -15.99 5.36
C ARG A 371 14.21 -16.75 4.05
N ASP A 372 12.98 -17.05 3.63
CA ASP A 372 12.71 -17.79 2.38
C ASP A 372 12.75 -16.92 1.14
N ILE A 373 12.33 -15.65 1.27
CA ILE A 373 11.95 -14.80 0.13
C ILE A 373 12.92 -13.63 -0.05
N LEU A 374 13.35 -12.97 1.05
CA LEU A 374 14.28 -11.86 0.94
C LEU A 374 15.69 -12.37 0.64
N ILE A 375 16.48 -11.50 0.02
CA ILE A 375 17.86 -11.82 -0.39
C ILE A 375 18.90 -11.23 0.58
N GLY A 376 20.16 -11.59 0.40
CA GLY A 376 21.25 -11.06 1.23
C GLY A 376 21.17 -11.56 2.68
N ASN A 377 21.47 -10.68 3.62
CA ASN A 377 21.59 -11.01 5.05
C ASN A 377 20.27 -11.49 5.67
N TYR A 378 19.12 -11.20 5.06
CA TYR A 378 17.81 -11.65 5.59
C TYR A 378 17.69 -13.17 5.69
N LYS A 379 18.39 -13.93 4.82
CA LYS A 379 18.35 -15.40 4.80
C LYS A 379 18.97 -16.03 6.05
N THR A 380 19.90 -15.35 6.66
CA THR A 380 20.70 -15.85 7.80
C THR A 380 20.33 -15.23 9.14
N LEU A 381 19.34 -14.31 9.16
CA LEU A 381 18.90 -13.68 10.40
C LEU A 381 18.51 -14.72 11.44
N THR A 382 19.08 -14.58 12.62
CA THR A 382 18.67 -15.34 13.79
C THR A 382 17.37 -14.78 14.40
N ASP A 383 16.69 -15.54 15.22
CA ASP A 383 15.50 -15.04 15.94
C ASP A 383 15.85 -13.92 16.94
N ASP A 384 17.07 -13.92 17.46
CA ASP A 384 17.57 -12.85 18.35
C ASP A 384 17.78 -11.54 17.57
N GLU A 385 18.35 -11.58 16.36
CA GLU A 385 18.49 -10.40 15.50
C GLU A 385 17.12 -9.83 15.06
N VAL A 386 16.16 -10.70 14.74
CA VAL A 386 14.78 -10.27 14.46
C VAL A 386 14.18 -9.57 15.67
N LYS A 387 14.33 -10.11 16.88
CA LYS A 387 13.86 -9.47 18.12
C LYS A 387 14.57 -8.12 18.38
N LYS A 388 15.80 -7.97 17.96
CA LYS A 388 16.61 -6.74 18.05
C LYS A 388 16.27 -5.70 16.99
N GLY A 389 15.34 -6.00 16.10
CA GLY A 389 14.81 -5.06 15.13
C GLY A 389 15.41 -5.14 13.73
N ALA A 390 15.98 -6.28 13.31
CA ALA A 390 16.57 -6.48 11.99
C ALA A 390 15.59 -6.28 10.81
N LEU A 391 14.29 -6.45 11.05
CA LEU A 391 13.24 -6.26 10.05
C LEU A 391 12.64 -4.84 10.05
N TYR A 392 13.11 -3.96 10.91
CA TYR A 392 12.69 -2.56 10.96
C TYR A 392 13.74 -1.65 10.34
N LEU A 393 13.31 -0.46 9.95
CA LEU A 393 14.22 0.56 9.45
C LEU A 393 15.10 1.11 10.60
N PRO A 394 16.34 1.52 10.30
CA PRO A 394 17.15 2.28 11.25
C PRO A 394 16.50 3.64 11.53
N VAL A 395 16.65 4.13 12.75
CA VAL A 395 16.29 5.51 13.10
C VAL A 395 17.30 6.44 12.46
N SER A 396 16.84 7.49 11.76
CA SER A 396 17.70 8.49 11.14
C SER A 396 18.56 9.21 12.14
N SER A 397 19.79 9.57 11.77
CA SER A 397 20.71 10.37 12.58
C SER A 397 20.09 11.69 13.06
N ASP A 398 19.23 12.30 12.26
CA ASP A 398 18.59 13.57 12.59
C ASP A 398 17.66 13.48 13.80
N ALA A 399 17.10 12.30 14.06
CA ALA A 399 16.23 12.07 15.21
C ALA A 399 16.98 12.17 16.55
N PHE A 400 18.31 12.06 16.55
CA PHE A 400 19.15 12.14 17.74
C PHE A 400 19.63 13.57 18.05
N LEU A 401 19.58 14.48 17.06
CA LEU A 401 20.18 15.82 17.18
C LEU A 401 19.59 16.64 18.34
N ASN A 402 18.28 16.54 18.56
CA ASN A 402 17.57 17.34 19.56
C ASN A 402 16.86 16.49 20.62
N ASN A 403 17.07 15.17 20.61
CA ASN A 403 16.43 14.27 21.56
C ASN A 403 17.41 13.19 22.07
N PRO A 404 18.14 13.46 23.18
CA PRO A 404 19.08 12.50 23.78
C PRO A 404 18.40 11.24 24.34
N LEU A 405 17.07 11.20 24.48
CA LEU A 405 16.32 10.01 24.88
C LEU A 405 16.04 9.08 23.71
N MET A 406 16.31 9.52 22.47
CA MET A 406 16.15 8.67 21.30
C MET A 406 17.22 7.58 21.27
N THR A 407 16.81 6.36 20.96
CA THR A 407 17.71 5.20 20.85
C THR A 407 17.55 4.53 19.51
N GLN A 408 18.63 3.98 18.96
CA GLN A 408 18.59 3.13 17.77
C GLN A 408 18.02 1.74 18.10
N ASN A 409 17.42 1.06 17.15
CA ASN A 409 17.13 -0.36 17.28
C ASN A 409 18.43 -1.14 17.45
N ILE A 410 18.46 -2.09 18.39
CA ILE A 410 19.69 -2.77 18.83
C ILE A 410 20.43 -3.42 17.64
N TYR A 411 19.70 -4.02 16.71
CA TYR A 411 20.32 -4.60 15.51
C TYR A 411 21.17 -3.60 14.74
N TRP A 412 20.67 -2.38 14.53
CA TRP A 412 21.33 -1.36 13.73
C TRP A 412 22.50 -0.66 14.44
N LEU A 413 22.67 -0.84 15.75
CA LEU A 413 23.87 -0.39 16.46
C LEU A 413 25.14 -1.10 15.98
N TRP A 414 25.01 -2.35 15.50
CA TRP A 414 26.11 -3.20 15.09
C TRP A 414 26.20 -3.41 13.59
N HIS A 415 25.22 -2.93 12.82
CA HIS A 415 25.10 -3.14 11.38
C HIS A 415 24.96 -1.81 10.61
N GLN A 416 25.48 -0.71 11.18
CA GLN A 416 25.57 0.56 10.45
C GLN A 416 26.61 0.42 9.35
N ASN A 417 26.21 0.67 8.09
CA ASN A 417 27.11 0.80 6.94
C ASN A 417 27.76 2.17 6.90
#